data_e9f0261e5afb8504ce5b1b19c7cdfccc
#
_entry.id   e9f0261e5afb8504ce5b1b19c7cdfccc
#
_cell.length_a   1.000
_cell.length_b   1.000
_cell.length_c   1.000
_cell.angle_alpha   90.00
_cell.angle_beta   90.00
_cell.angle_gamma   90.00
#
_symmetry.space_group_name_H-M   'P 1'
#
loop_
_entity.id
_entity.type
_entity.pdbx_description
1 polymer ?
#
loop_
_entity_poly.entity_id
_entity_poly.type
_entity_poly.pdbx_seq_one_letter_code
_entity_poly.pdbx_strand_id
1 'polypeptide(L)'
;MKEELITKAYEVAKERYAALGVDVEKVMEQLQKVAISMHCWQADDVLGFESGSSLTGGIQTTGNYPGKARNMEELRGDILKAASYIPGKHRLNLHEIYGDFGGTFVDRDQVEVKHFESWMQWAAENGMKLDFNSTSFSHPKSGNLSLSNPDKSIRDFWIEHTKRCRAIAEEMGRRQGDPCIMNLWVHDGSKDVTVNRMKYRELFKDSLDQIFATEYKNMKDCLESKVFGIGLESYTVGSNEFCVGYSVQHQKLITIDTGHFHPTESAADKVSSMLLFVPELMLHVSRPIRWDSDHVTIMDDPTLELFQEIVRCNALDRVHIGLDYFDASINRIGAYVIGTRAAQKCMLRALLEPLAKLREYEAAGQGFQRLALLEEAKALPWNAVWDMFCLKNNVPVGEEFIAEIEKYEAEVTSKRN
;
A
#
# COMPACT_ATOMS: atom_id res chain seq x y z
N MET A 1 24.89 15.04 -7.17
CA MET A 1 25.45 14.99 -8.57
C MET A 1 25.30 16.35 -9.21
N LYS A 2 26.23 16.81 -10.09
CA LYS A 2 26.09 18.14 -10.74
C LYS A 2 24.90 18.14 -11.70
N GLU A 3 24.02 19.13 -11.62
CA GLU A 3 22.83 19.31 -12.44
C GLU A 3 23.11 19.23 -13.95
N GLU A 4 24.23 19.80 -14.39
CA GLU A 4 24.67 19.71 -15.78
C GLU A 4 24.89 18.27 -16.28
N LEU A 5 25.40 17.38 -15.43
CA LEU A 5 25.59 15.97 -15.79
C LEU A 5 24.29 15.22 -15.87
N ILE A 6 23.35 15.52 -14.96
CA ILE A 6 21.99 14.95 -14.97
C ILE A 6 21.29 15.35 -16.29
N THR A 7 21.35 16.63 -16.63
CA THR A 7 20.74 17.14 -17.86
C THR A 7 21.31 16.48 -19.13
N LYS A 8 22.66 16.35 -19.22
CA LYS A 8 23.29 15.66 -20.35
C LYS A 8 22.89 14.20 -20.46
N ALA A 9 22.89 13.48 -19.33
CA ALA A 9 22.49 12.08 -19.30
C ALA A 9 21.00 11.90 -19.69
N TYR A 10 20.15 12.81 -19.23
CA TYR A 10 18.75 12.84 -19.58
C TYR A 10 18.51 13.07 -21.09
N GLU A 11 19.19 14.00 -21.74
CA GLU A 11 19.05 14.22 -23.17
C GLU A 11 19.44 12.96 -23.98
N VAL A 12 20.53 12.30 -23.61
CA VAL A 12 20.89 11.01 -24.23
C VAL A 12 19.82 9.93 -24.00
N ALA A 13 19.25 9.86 -22.79
CA ALA A 13 18.16 8.93 -22.51
C ALA A 13 16.94 9.21 -23.38
N LYS A 14 16.56 10.47 -23.49
CA LYS A 14 15.42 10.94 -24.32
C LYS A 14 15.56 10.53 -25.79
N GLU A 15 16.75 10.71 -26.38
CA GLU A 15 17.02 10.28 -27.76
C GLU A 15 16.89 8.76 -27.93
N ARG A 16 17.45 7.97 -27.00
CA ARG A 16 17.39 6.51 -27.04
C ARG A 16 15.96 5.96 -26.90
N TYR A 17 15.15 6.54 -26.02
CA TYR A 17 13.75 6.17 -25.87
C TYR A 17 12.90 6.61 -27.07
N ALA A 18 13.15 7.80 -27.61
CA ALA A 18 12.46 8.30 -28.81
C ALA A 18 12.69 7.39 -30.02
N ALA A 19 13.88 6.79 -30.18
CA ALA A 19 14.17 5.80 -31.22
C ALA A 19 13.30 4.54 -31.13
N LEU A 20 12.74 4.27 -29.96
CA LEU A 20 11.79 3.16 -29.71
C LEU A 20 10.32 3.62 -29.65
N GLY A 21 10.06 4.88 -29.98
CA GLY A 21 8.72 5.46 -29.95
C GLY A 21 8.19 5.84 -28.57
N VAL A 22 9.07 5.97 -27.56
CA VAL A 22 8.70 6.36 -26.21
C VAL A 22 9.00 7.84 -25.98
N ASP A 23 7.98 8.60 -25.61
CA ASP A 23 8.06 10.02 -25.24
C ASP A 23 8.32 10.17 -23.74
N VAL A 24 9.57 10.42 -23.38
CA VAL A 24 10.02 10.49 -21.98
C VAL A 24 9.36 11.66 -21.21
N GLU A 25 9.06 12.78 -21.87
CA GLU A 25 8.38 13.91 -21.21
C GLU A 25 6.96 13.53 -20.81
N LYS A 26 6.21 12.89 -21.69
CA LYS A 26 4.88 12.36 -21.37
C LYS A 26 4.93 11.29 -20.27
N VAL A 27 5.95 10.45 -20.26
CA VAL A 27 6.15 9.45 -19.20
C VAL A 27 6.36 10.14 -17.85
N MET A 28 7.19 11.17 -17.77
CA MET A 28 7.37 11.91 -16.52
C MET A 28 6.09 12.64 -16.08
N GLU A 29 5.30 13.18 -17.02
CA GLU A 29 3.99 13.78 -16.72
C GLU A 29 2.99 12.76 -16.18
N GLN A 30 3.03 11.53 -16.70
CA GLN A 30 2.21 10.43 -16.18
C GLN A 30 2.68 10.02 -14.80
N LEU A 31 3.98 9.81 -14.60
CA LEU A 31 4.55 9.46 -13.30
C LEU A 31 4.21 10.50 -12.22
N GLN A 32 4.23 11.80 -12.59
CA GLN A 32 3.87 12.89 -11.67
C GLN A 32 2.42 12.80 -11.15
N LYS A 33 1.54 12.13 -11.89
CA LYS A 33 0.13 11.94 -11.51
C LYS A 33 -0.09 10.67 -10.69
N VAL A 34 0.85 9.74 -10.69
CA VAL A 34 0.75 8.52 -9.92
C VAL A 34 1.01 8.83 -8.46
N ALA A 35 -0.02 8.69 -7.63
CA ALA A 35 0.08 8.84 -6.18
C ALA A 35 0.34 7.46 -5.55
N ILE A 36 1.32 7.40 -4.65
CA ILE A 36 1.55 6.22 -3.79
C ILE A 36 1.06 6.55 -2.39
N SER A 37 0.23 5.69 -1.84
CA SER A 37 -0.27 5.77 -0.47
C SER A 37 0.77 5.16 0.46
N MET A 38 1.47 6.02 1.21
CA MET A 38 2.44 5.62 2.23
C MET A 38 1.67 5.19 3.47
N HIS A 39 2.07 4.10 4.07
CA HIS A 39 1.41 3.56 5.27
C HIS A 39 2.03 4.14 6.55
N CYS A 40 1.22 4.58 7.51
CA CYS A 40 1.72 5.24 8.72
C CYS A 40 2.45 4.28 9.68
N TRP A 41 2.12 3.00 9.65
CA TRP A 41 2.56 1.99 10.62
C TRP A 41 4.03 1.54 10.50
N GLN A 42 4.75 1.94 9.47
CA GLN A 42 6.21 1.76 9.40
C GLN A 42 6.95 2.62 10.44
N ALA A 43 6.40 3.76 10.87
CA ALA A 43 7.10 4.68 11.75
C ALA A 43 7.13 4.25 13.22
N ASP A 44 6.12 3.44 13.66
CA ASP A 44 5.91 3.09 15.06
C ASP A 44 5.77 1.59 15.33
N ASP A 45 6.02 0.74 14.32
CA ASP A 45 5.92 -0.72 14.43
C ASP A 45 4.48 -1.21 14.67
N VAL A 46 3.50 -0.60 14.00
CA VAL A 46 2.06 -0.98 14.06
C VAL A 46 1.43 -0.84 15.45
N LEU A 47 1.97 0.00 16.33
CA LEU A 47 1.45 0.13 17.70
C LEU A 47 0.20 1.02 17.79
N GLY A 48 0.17 2.10 17.00
CA GLY A 48 -0.90 3.10 17.09
C GLY A 48 -0.87 3.89 18.41
N PHE A 49 -1.97 4.61 18.67
CA PHE A 49 -2.07 5.51 19.85
C PHE A 49 -3.13 5.06 20.85
N GLU A 50 -3.66 3.85 20.70
CA GLU A 50 -4.53 3.24 21.72
C GLU A 50 -3.70 2.81 22.94
N SER A 51 -4.25 3.04 24.13
CA SER A 51 -3.60 2.64 25.38
C SER A 51 -3.68 1.13 25.59
N GLY A 52 -2.52 0.48 25.74
CA GLY A 52 -2.45 -0.91 26.24
C GLY A 52 -2.49 -2.02 25.18
N SER A 53 -2.27 -1.73 23.91
CA SER A 53 -2.27 -2.73 22.84
C SER A 53 -0.96 -3.52 22.77
N SER A 54 -1.08 -4.85 22.64
CA SER A 54 -0.01 -5.74 22.20
C SER A 54 -0.37 -6.32 20.83
N LEU A 55 0.59 -6.48 19.91
CA LEU A 55 0.33 -7.06 18.60
C LEU A 55 -0.22 -8.48 18.67
N THR A 56 -1.34 -8.73 18.01
CA THR A 56 -2.02 -10.01 17.89
C THR A 56 -2.58 -10.21 16.48
N GLY A 57 -3.29 -11.29 16.21
CA GLY A 57 -3.93 -11.52 14.91
C GLY A 57 -2.96 -11.96 13.81
N GLY A 58 -1.83 -12.56 14.21
CA GLY A 58 -0.83 -13.03 13.26
C GLY A 58 0.11 -11.95 12.73
N ILE A 59 -0.03 -10.71 13.21
CA ILE A 59 0.88 -9.59 12.90
C ILE A 59 2.01 -9.59 13.92
N GLN A 60 3.24 -9.54 13.44
CA GLN A 60 4.42 -9.48 14.28
C GLN A 60 5.49 -8.62 13.65
N THR A 61 5.88 -7.54 14.33
CA THR A 61 7.01 -6.71 13.93
C THR A 61 8.32 -7.40 14.31
N THR A 62 9.24 -7.48 13.35
CA THR A 62 10.56 -8.08 13.55
C THR A 62 11.65 -7.02 13.55
N GLY A 63 12.51 -7.05 14.55
CA GLY A 63 13.58 -6.08 14.75
C GLY A 63 13.32 -5.15 15.94
N ASN A 64 14.32 -4.33 16.22
CA ASN A 64 14.29 -3.38 17.34
C ASN A 64 15.15 -2.14 17.04
N TYR A 65 15.18 -1.71 15.79
CA TYR A 65 15.89 -0.48 15.41
C TYR A 65 15.41 0.69 16.28
N PRO A 66 16.29 1.48 16.88
CA PRO A 66 15.89 2.54 17.79
C PRO A 66 15.13 3.67 17.10
N GLY A 67 14.48 4.51 17.89
CA GLY A 67 13.93 5.78 17.43
C GLY A 67 12.56 5.71 16.77
N LYS A 68 11.75 4.67 17.05
CA LYS A 68 10.35 4.62 16.58
C LYS A 68 9.53 5.80 17.11
N ALA A 69 8.51 6.21 16.35
CA ALA A 69 7.57 7.23 16.78
C ALA A 69 6.74 6.75 17.98
N ARG A 70 6.59 7.59 18.99
CA ARG A 70 5.92 7.29 20.26
C ARG A 70 4.56 7.98 20.41
N ASN A 71 4.30 8.95 19.55
CA ASN A 71 3.09 9.75 19.53
C ASN A 71 2.84 10.32 18.12
N MET A 72 1.70 10.96 17.96
CA MET A 72 1.24 11.49 16.69
C MET A 72 2.16 12.57 16.11
N GLU A 73 2.73 13.43 16.96
CA GLU A 73 3.61 14.51 16.51
C GLU A 73 4.91 13.94 15.92
N GLU A 74 5.53 12.99 16.61
CA GLU A 74 6.73 12.30 16.12
C GLU A 74 6.44 11.55 14.83
N LEU A 75 5.32 10.85 14.74
CA LEU A 75 4.92 10.10 13.57
C LEU A 75 4.68 11.02 12.36
N ARG A 76 3.96 12.12 12.56
CA ARG A 76 3.76 13.14 11.51
C ARG A 76 5.06 13.76 11.05
N GLY A 77 5.98 14.06 11.97
CA GLY A 77 7.30 14.57 11.66
C GLY A 77 8.13 13.60 10.82
N ASP A 78 8.10 12.31 11.16
CA ASP A 78 8.81 11.25 10.42
C ASP A 78 8.26 11.08 9.01
N ILE A 79 6.93 11.08 8.86
CA ILE A 79 6.29 10.98 7.54
C ILE A 79 6.65 12.17 6.66
N LEU A 80 6.59 13.40 7.18
CA LEU A 80 6.99 14.58 6.41
C LEU A 80 8.47 14.55 6.04
N LYS A 81 9.33 14.09 6.96
CA LYS A 81 10.76 13.95 6.67
C LYS A 81 10.99 12.93 5.55
N ALA A 82 10.35 11.77 5.60
CA ALA A 82 10.43 10.78 4.53
C ALA A 82 9.90 11.35 3.20
N ALA A 83 8.72 11.96 3.22
CA ALA A 83 8.10 12.55 2.04
C ALA A 83 8.97 13.63 1.37
N SER A 84 9.77 14.38 2.15
CA SER A 84 10.69 15.39 1.60
C SER A 84 11.81 14.82 0.71
N TYR A 85 11.99 13.50 0.72
CA TYR A 85 12.98 12.79 -0.11
C TYR A 85 12.36 11.99 -1.25
N ILE A 86 11.04 12.02 -1.40
CA ILE A 86 10.29 11.24 -2.37
C ILE A 86 9.65 12.19 -3.38
N PRO A 87 9.94 12.04 -4.70
CA PRO A 87 9.38 12.93 -5.70
C PRO A 87 7.90 12.68 -5.96
N GLY A 88 7.14 13.71 -6.30
CA GLY A 88 5.74 13.60 -6.70
C GLY A 88 4.74 13.90 -5.60
N LYS A 89 3.52 13.40 -5.78
CA LYS A 89 2.41 13.55 -4.83
C LYS A 89 2.24 12.27 -4.01
N HIS A 90 1.89 12.45 -2.75
CA HIS A 90 1.77 11.36 -1.81
C HIS A 90 0.36 11.29 -1.23
N ARG A 91 -0.02 10.08 -0.81
CA ARG A 91 -1.15 9.80 0.06
C ARG A 91 -0.61 9.18 1.34
N LEU A 92 -1.41 9.20 2.38
CA LEU A 92 -1.08 8.51 3.64
C LEU A 92 -2.21 7.56 3.99
N ASN A 93 -1.87 6.32 4.21
CA ASN A 93 -2.78 5.28 4.67
C ASN A 93 -2.73 5.18 6.20
N LEU A 94 -3.87 5.32 6.84
CA LEU A 94 -4.03 5.24 8.29
C LEU A 94 -4.80 3.99 8.67
N HIS A 95 -4.48 3.41 9.82
CA HIS A 95 -5.37 2.51 10.55
C HIS A 95 -6.19 3.27 11.59
N GLU A 96 -7.30 2.70 11.99
CA GLU A 96 -8.16 3.30 13.02
C GLU A 96 -7.40 3.56 14.34
N ILE A 97 -6.46 2.68 14.74
CA ILE A 97 -5.65 2.83 15.96
C ILE A 97 -4.77 4.08 16.01
N TYR A 98 -4.66 4.83 14.91
CA TYR A 98 -3.92 6.10 14.82
C TYR A 98 -4.81 7.32 15.07
N GLY A 99 -6.02 7.15 15.58
CA GLY A 99 -6.91 8.25 15.94
C GLY A 99 -6.31 9.16 17.01
N ASP A 100 -6.71 10.43 16.97
CA ASP A 100 -6.41 11.42 18.02
C ASP A 100 -7.44 11.29 19.14
N PHE A 101 -7.14 10.45 20.11
CA PHE A 101 -8.04 10.15 21.21
C PHE A 101 -7.87 11.10 22.41
N GLY A 102 -6.94 12.08 22.34
CA GLY A 102 -6.71 13.07 23.39
C GLY A 102 -6.30 12.47 24.74
N GLY A 103 -5.65 11.30 24.72
CA GLY A 103 -5.25 10.56 25.92
C GLY A 103 -6.41 9.86 26.64
N THR A 104 -7.61 9.83 26.05
CA THR A 104 -8.79 9.16 26.61
C THR A 104 -8.99 7.83 25.88
N PHE A 105 -9.30 6.76 26.64
CA PHE A 105 -9.66 5.50 26.02
C PHE A 105 -11.01 5.63 25.27
N VAL A 106 -10.99 5.25 24.00
CA VAL A 106 -12.18 5.12 23.14
C VAL A 106 -12.19 3.70 22.60
N ASP A 107 -13.22 2.91 22.90
CA ASP A 107 -13.31 1.57 22.35
C ASP A 107 -13.62 1.64 20.83
N ARG A 108 -13.20 0.66 20.07
CA ARG A 108 -13.21 0.69 18.60
C ARG A 108 -14.62 0.79 18.00
N ASP A 109 -15.65 0.30 18.71
CA ASP A 109 -17.05 0.50 18.33
C ASP A 109 -17.62 1.89 18.68
N GLN A 110 -16.78 2.77 19.24
CA GLN A 110 -17.13 4.16 19.60
C GLN A 110 -16.32 5.20 18.83
N VAL A 111 -15.44 4.78 17.95
CA VAL A 111 -14.62 5.70 17.14
C VAL A 111 -15.50 6.57 16.24
N GLU A 112 -15.15 7.85 16.10
CA GLU A 112 -15.91 8.83 15.33
C GLU A 112 -14.99 9.72 14.50
N VAL A 113 -15.55 10.41 13.52
CA VAL A 113 -14.87 11.37 12.64
C VAL A 113 -14.00 12.37 13.43
N LYS A 114 -14.48 12.86 14.58
CA LYS A 114 -13.75 13.82 15.42
C LYS A 114 -12.35 13.34 15.83
N HIS A 115 -12.14 12.04 15.97
CA HIS A 115 -10.85 11.45 16.32
C HIS A 115 -9.84 11.47 15.15
N PHE A 116 -10.28 11.84 13.96
CA PHE A 116 -9.43 11.98 12.77
C PHE A 116 -9.41 13.41 12.20
N GLU A 117 -10.04 14.36 12.90
CA GLU A 117 -10.10 15.76 12.50
C GLU A 117 -8.69 16.36 12.32
N SER A 118 -7.83 16.13 13.31
CA SER A 118 -6.45 16.61 13.29
C SER A 118 -5.60 15.99 12.16
N TRP A 119 -5.92 14.76 11.73
CA TRP A 119 -5.29 14.13 10.57
C TRP A 119 -5.74 14.73 9.26
N MET A 120 -7.04 14.98 9.10
CA MET A 120 -7.60 15.61 7.90
C MET A 120 -7.07 17.02 7.71
N GLN A 121 -6.98 17.79 8.79
CA GLN A 121 -6.38 19.12 8.77
C GLN A 121 -4.90 19.07 8.40
N TRP A 122 -4.12 18.24 9.10
CA TRP A 122 -2.69 18.08 8.84
C TRP A 122 -2.40 17.63 7.40
N ALA A 123 -3.18 16.68 6.87
CA ALA A 123 -3.01 16.22 5.49
C ALA A 123 -3.27 17.35 4.48
N ALA A 124 -4.33 18.14 4.68
CA ALA A 124 -4.65 19.29 3.85
C ALA A 124 -3.54 20.36 3.86
N GLU A 125 -3.01 20.69 5.05
CA GLU A 125 -1.92 21.65 5.24
C GLU A 125 -0.61 21.21 4.55
N ASN A 126 -0.39 19.90 4.43
CA ASN A 126 0.82 19.32 3.82
C ASN A 126 0.60 18.81 2.39
N GLY A 127 -0.57 19.07 1.79
CA GLY A 127 -0.89 18.65 0.42
C GLY A 127 -0.97 17.15 0.22
N MET A 128 -1.19 16.39 1.29
CA MET A 128 -1.41 14.95 1.29
C MET A 128 -2.90 14.62 1.21
N LYS A 129 -3.23 13.42 0.75
CA LYS A 129 -4.55 12.81 0.83
C LYS A 129 -4.50 11.58 1.70
N LEU A 130 -5.63 11.19 2.28
CA LEU A 130 -5.72 10.08 3.22
C LEU A 130 -6.44 8.88 2.60
N ASP A 131 -5.94 7.68 2.94
CA ASP A 131 -6.61 6.41 2.82
C ASP A 131 -6.76 5.80 4.21
N PHE A 132 -7.61 4.78 4.36
CA PHE A 132 -8.01 4.32 5.68
C PHE A 132 -8.16 2.81 5.77
N ASN A 133 -7.97 2.25 6.98
CA ASN A 133 -8.20 0.84 7.29
C ASN A 133 -8.99 0.71 8.59
N SER A 134 -9.92 -0.26 8.63
CA SER A 134 -10.41 -0.79 9.90
C SER A 134 -9.34 -1.64 10.57
N THR A 135 -9.40 -1.77 11.89
CA THR A 135 -8.42 -2.54 12.66
C THR A 135 -9.10 -3.60 13.51
N SER A 136 -9.04 -4.87 13.10
CA SER A 136 -9.67 -5.98 13.83
C SER A 136 -8.72 -6.77 14.72
N PHE A 137 -7.40 -6.55 14.62
CA PHE A 137 -6.36 -7.21 15.42
C PHE A 137 -5.99 -6.42 16.69
N SER A 138 -5.21 -7.00 17.57
CA SER A 138 -4.63 -6.35 18.76
C SER A 138 -5.66 -5.74 19.72
N HIS A 139 -6.79 -6.41 19.91
CA HIS A 139 -7.85 -5.98 20.82
C HIS A 139 -8.36 -7.18 21.64
N PRO A 140 -8.80 -7.00 22.92
CA PRO A 140 -9.28 -8.11 23.74
C PRO A 140 -10.41 -8.93 23.11
N LYS A 141 -11.28 -8.31 22.30
CA LYS A 141 -12.36 -9.01 21.58
C LYS A 141 -11.92 -9.62 20.25
N SER A 142 -10.65 -9.47 19.84
CA SER A 142 -10.17 -10.00 18.55
C SER A 142 -10.10 -11.52 18.56
N GLY A 143 -9.41 -12.12 19.54
CA GLY A 143 -9.15 -13.55 19.54
C GLY A 143 -8.61 -14.03 18.19
N ASN A 144 -9.07 -15.19 17.73
CA ASN A 144 -8.79 -15.70 16.37
C ASN A 144 -9.91 -15.40 15.37
N LEU A 145 -11.03 -14.83 15.82
CA LEU A 145 -12.22 -14.55 15.01
C LEU A 145 -12.84 -13.23 15.42
N SER A 146 -13.01 -12.35 14.48
CA SER A 146 -13.66 -11.04 14.62
C SER A 146 -15.04 -11.03 13.93
N LEU A 147 -15.11 -10.67 12.68
CA LEU A 147 -16.32 -10.59 11.85
C LEU A 147 -16.95 -11.98 11.55
N SER A 148 -16.23 -13.06 11.73
CA SER A 148 -16.72 -14.43 11.60
C SER A 148 -16.95 -15.14 12.94
N ASN A 149 -16.90 -14.42 14.06
CA ASN A 149 -17.03 -15.02 15.38
C ASN A 149 -18.44 -15.64 15.58
N PRO A 150 -18.55 -16.88 16.14
CA PRO A 150 -19.86 -17.46 16.46
C PRO A 150 -20.65 -16.66 17.49
N ASP A 151 -19.97 -15.94 18.40
CA ASP A 151 -20.64 -15.04 19.34
C ASP A 151 -21.10 -13.78 18.60
N LYS A 152 -22.43 -13.61 18.55
CA LYS A 152 -23.05 -12.47 17.89
C LYS A 152 -22.62 -11.12 18.50
N SER A 153 -22.42 -11.06 19.81
CA SER A 153 -22.04 -9.82 20.47
C SER A 153 -20.65 -9.35 20.06
N ILE A 154 -19.72 -10.28 19.80
CA ILE A 154 -18.40 -9.98 19.28
C ILE A 154 -18.50 -9.53 17.81
N ARG A 155 -19.30 -10.22 16.98
CA ARG A 155 -19.52 -9.78 15.58
C ARG A 155 -20.16 -8.40 15.51
N ASP A 156 -21.19 -8.13 16.33
CA ASP A 156 -21.86 -6.83 16.36
C ASP A 156 -20.88 -5.70 16.69
N PHE A 157 -19.97 -5.91 17.63
CA PHE A 157 -18.90 -4.97 17.95
C PHE A 157 -18.04 -4.65 16.73
N TRP A 158 -17.56 -5.67 16.02
CA TRP A 158 -16.69 -5.50 14.85
C TRP A 158 -17.43 -4.97 13.61
N ILE A 159 -18.70 -5.30 13.46
CA ILE A 159 -19.57 -4.71 12.43
C ILE A 159 -19.73 -3.21 12.68
N GLU A 160 -20.03 -2.81 13.92
CA GLU A 160 -20.18 -1.40 14.27
C GLU A 160 -18.84 -0.65 14.07
N HIS A 161 -17.72 -1.22 14.55
CA HIS A 161 -16.39 -0.68 14.31
C HIS A 161 -16.15 -0.38 12.82
N THR A 162 -16.37 -1.37 11.95
CA THR A 162 -16.10 -1.21 10.53
C THR A 162 -17.05 -0.20 9.88
N LYS A 163 -18.32 -0.15 10.29
CA LYS A 163 -19.28 0.88 9.83
C LYS A 163 -18.80 2.29 10.18
N ARG A 164 -18.27 2.49 11.39
CA ARG A 164 -17.70 3.78 11.82
C ARG A 164 -16.46 4.14 11.04
N CYS A 165 -15.57 3.19 10.80
CA CYS A 165 -14.40 3.40 9.94
C CYS A 165 -14.79 3.84 8.52
N ARG A 166 -15.84 3.25 7.94
CA ARG A 166 -16.37 3.67 6.64
C ARG A 166 -16.94 5.09 6.65
N ALA A 167 -17.62 5.48 7.72
CA ALA A 167 -18.12 6.86 7.89
C ALA A 167 -16.95 7.88 8.02
N ILE A 168 -15.87 7.50 8.68
CA ILE A 168 -14.63 8.31 8.77
C ILE A 168 -14.00 8.44 7.38
N ALA A 169 -13.85 7.35 6.65
CA ALA A 169 -13.30 7.34 5.29
C ALA A 169 -14.14 8.19 4.31
N GLU A 170 -15.47 8.15 4.41
CA GLU A 170 -16.37 9.02 3.64
C GLU A 170 -16.10 10.49 3.90
N GLU A 171 -15.94 10.89 5.17
CA GLU A 171 -15.66 12.28 5.51
C GLU A 171 -14.25 12.69 5.07
N MET A 172 -13.25 11.81 5.19
CA MET A 172 -11.90 12.05 4.64
C MET A 172 -11.96 12.33 3.13
N GLY A 173 -12.62 11.46 2.37
CA GLY A 173 -12.77 11.62 0.93
C GLY A 173 -13.52 12.89 0.55
N ARG A 174 -14.61 13.21 1.26
CA ARG A 174 -15.38 14.44 1.05
C ARG A 174 -14.54 15.71 1.23
N ARG A 175 -13.71 15.76 2.28
CA ARG A 175 -12.87 16.94 2.57
C ARG A 175 -11.70 17.10 1.61
N GLN A 176 -11.08 16.01 1.23
CA GLN A 176 -9.94 16.05 0.31
C GLN A 176 -10.33 16.15 -1.18
N GLY A 177 -11.63 16.07 -1.50
CA GLY A 177 -12.15 16.16 -2.87
C GLY A 177 -11.66 15.03 -3.79
N ASP A 178 -11.35 13.87 -3.20
CA ASP A 178 -10.86 12.68 -3.87
C ASP A 178 -11.20 11.45 -3.01
N PRO A 179 -11.67 10.35 -3.58
CA PRO A 179 -12.11 9.21 -2.79
C PRO A 179 -11.02 8.73 -1.81
N CYS A 180 -11.42 8.49 -0.56
CA CYS A 180 -10.63 7.76 0.41
C CYS A 180 -10.77 6.26 0.11
N ILE A 181 -9.66 5.56 -0.07
CA ILE A 181 -9.68 4.12 -0.26
C ILE A 181 -9.68 3.49 1.12
N MET A 182 -10.75 2.76 1.42
CA MET A 182 -10.95 2.11 2.72
C MET A 182 -10.76 0.61 2.58
N ASN A 183 -9.65 0.12 3.15
CA ASN A 183 -9.31 -1.29 3.12
C ASN A 183 -9.91 -2.03 4.31
N LEU A 184 -10.50 -3.18 4.07
CA LEU A 184 -10.99 -4.10 5.07
C LEU A 184 -10.22 -5.42 4.97
N TRP A 185 -9.37 -5.65 5.95
CA TRP A 185 -8.69 -6.90 6.20
C TRP A 185 -9.07 -7.45 7.57
N VAL A 186 -9.25 -8.76 7.67
CA VAL A 186 -9.49 -9.45 8.93
C VAL A 186 -8.50 -10.60 9.08
N HIS A 187 -8.02 -10.78 10.32
CA HIS A 187 -7.12 -11.87 10.68
C HIS A 187 -7.84 -13.21 10.91
N ASP A 188 -9.16 -13.26 10.74
CA ASP A 188 -10.01 -14.40 11.12
C ASP A 188 -9.53 -15.73 10.53
N GLY A 189 -9.25 -16.69 11.41
CA GLY A 189 -8.75 -17.98 10.98
C GLY A 189 -8.49 -18.96 12.15
N SER A 190 -7.74 -20.01 11.87
CA SER A 190 -7.42 -21.05 12.84
C SER A 190 -6.04 -21.64 12.63
N LYS A 191 -5.33 -21.88 13.72
CA LYS A 191 -4.04 -22.57 13.71
C LYS A 191 -4.17 -24.04 13.34
N ASP A 192 -5.21 -24.70 13.81
CA ASP A 192 -5.45 -26.12 13.64
C ASP A 192 -6.67 -26.39 12.75
N VAL A 193 -6.91 -27.66 12.45
CA VAL A 193 -7.92 -28.13 11.51
C VAL A 193 -9.32 -27.58 11.86
N THR A 194 -9.89 -26.83 10.93
CA THR A 194 -11.24 -26.32 11.03
C THR A 194 -12.20 -27.22 10.25
N VAL A 195 -13.15 -27.83 10.94
CA VAL A 195 -14.15 -28.74 10.34
C VAL A 195 -15.29 -27.94 9.68
N ASN A 196 -15.75 -26.89 10.34
CA ASN A 196 -16.94 -26.17 9.93
C ASN A 196 -16.63 -24.85 9.19
N ARG A 197 -15.80 -24.94 8.15
CA ARG A 197 -15.32 -23.78 7.36
C ARG A 197 -16.46 -22.98 6.75
N MET A 198 -17.49 -23.65 6.25
CA MET A 198 -18.65 -22.99 5.64
C MET A 198 -19.34 -22.04 6.63
N LYS A 199 -19.61 -22.50 7.85
CA LYS A 199 -20.26 -21.68 8.89
C LYS A 199 -19.52 -20.36 9.15
N TYR A 200 -18.19 -20.40 9.28
CA TYR A 200 -17.40 -19.17 9.55
C TYR A 200 -17.44 -18.21 8.34
N ARG A 201 -17.45 -18.74 7.12
CA ARG A 201 -17.60 -17.93 5.91
C ARG A 201 -19.00 -17.36 5.74
N GLU A 202 -20.04 -18.11 6.11
CA GLU A 202 -21.43 -17.60 6.18
C GLU A 202 -21.55 -16.44 7.17
N LEU A 203 -20.97 -16.58 8.37
CA LEU A 203 -20.95 -15.51 9.39
C LEU A 203 -20.17 -14.28 8.90
N PHE A 204 -19.05 -14.48 8.23
CA PHE A 204 -18.27 -13.39 7.66
C PHE A 204 -19.04 -12.69 6.54
N LYS A 205 -19.66 -13.45 5.65
CA LYS A 205 -20.51 -12.89 4.59
C LYS A 205 -21.65 -12.06 5.16
N ASP A 206 -22.38 -12.58 6.17
CA ASP A 206 -23.45 -11.85 6.85
C ASP A 206 -22.95 -10.54 7.46
N SER A 207 -21.77 -10.55 8.09
CA SER A 207 -21.16 -9.35 8.64
C SER A 207 -20.82 -8.33 7.55
N LEU A 208 -20.25 -8.77 6.42
CA LEU A 208 -19.94 -7.90 5.28
C LEU A 208 -21.22 -7.32 4.66
N ASP A 209 -22.30 -8.12 4.51
CA ASP A 209 -23.59 -7.65 4.00
C ASP A 209 -24.15 -6.52 4.89
N GLN A 210 -24.00 -6.62 6.22
CA GLN A 210 -24.42 -5.59 7.16
C GLN A 210 -23.53 -4.35 7.11
N ILE A 211 -22.21 -4.52 6.94
CA ILE A 211 -21.22 -3.43 6.86
C ILE A 211 -21.47 -2.62 5.58
N PHE A 212 -21.66 -3.30 4.46
CA PHE A 212 -21.77 -2.65 3.14
C PHE A 212 -23.21 -2.27 2.76
N ALA A 213 -24.18 -2.42 3.66
CA ALA A 213 -25.57 -2.04 3.43
C ALA A 213 -25.77 -0.53 3.15
N THR A 214 -24.86 0.32 3.64
CA THR A 214 -24.87 1.76 3.34
C THR A 214 -23.86 2.05 2.23
N GLU A 215 -24.32 2.66 1.13
CA GLU A 215 -23.43 3.14 0.07
C GLU A 215 -22.91 4.56 0.40
N TYR A 216 -21.63 4.76 0.11
CA TYR A 216 -20.94 6.05 0.24
C TYR A 216 -20.47 6.57 -1.12
N LYS A 217 -20.23 7.89 -1.24
CA LYS A 217 -19.88 8.52 -2.51
C LYS A 217 -18.42 8.97 -2.58
N ASN A 218 -17.83 9.29 -1.44
CA ASN A 218 -16.51 9.89 -1.36
C ASN A 218 -15.45 8.90 -0.83
N MET A 219 -15.81 7.63 -0.70
CA MET A 219 -14.89 6.56 -0.33
C MET A 219 -15.12 5.34 -1.22
N LYS A 220 -14.16 4.45 -1.26
CA LYS A 220 -14.23 3.18 -1.98
C LYS A 220 -13.87 2.05 -1.04
N ASP A 221 -14.76 1.05 -0.96
CA ASP A 221 -14.55 -0.15 -0.16
C ASP A 221 -13.65 -1.14 -0.89
N CYS A 222 -12.56 -1.56 -0.26
CA CYS A 222 -11.69 -2.64 -0.70
C CYS A 222 -11.79 -3.82 0.28
N LEU A 223 -11.77 -5.03 -0.23
CA LEU A 223 -11.70 -6.24 0.56
C LEU A 223 -10.37 -6.95 0.31
N GLU A 224 -9.63 -7.20 1.37
CA GLU A 224 -8.32 -7.82 1.32
C GLU A 224 -8.35 -9.26 1.79
N SER A 225 -7.73 -10.15 1.00
CA SER A 225 -7.59 -11.57 1.35
C SER A 225 -6.30 -11.84 2.13
N LYS A 226 -6.21 -13.02 2.75
CA LYS A 226 -5.00 -13.51 3.39
C LYS A 226 -4.78 -14.97 3.03
N VAL A 227 -3.51 -15.37 2.83
CA VAL A 227 -3.18 -16.79 2.62
C VAL A 227 -3.05 -17.53 3.95
N PHE A 228 -2.26 -16.99 4.89
CA PHE A 228 -2.17 -17.44 6.28
C PHE A 228 -1.49 -16.35 7.13
N GLY A 229 -1.54 -16.51 8.47
CA GLY A 229 -0.79 -15.68 9.42
C GLY A 229 -0.24 -16.54 10.55
N ILE A 230 0.65 -16.02 11.38
CA ILE A 230 1.15 -16.71 12.58
C ILE A 230 -0.03 -17.02 13.50
N GLY A 231 -0.21 -18.31 13.81
CA GLY A 231 -1.37 -18.79 14.58
C GLY A 231 -2.65 -18.99 13.77
N LEU A 232 -2.60 -18.86 12.43
CA LEU A 232 -3.73 -18.98 11.50
C LEU A 232 -3.36 -19.85 10.30
N GLU A 233 -2.43 -20.78 10.47
CA GLU A 233 -1.77 -21.51 9.38
C GLU A 233 -2.68 -22.51 8.67
N SER A 234 -3.69 -23.06 9.37
CA SER A 234 -4.54 -24.13 8.82
C SER A 234 -5.75 -23.62 8.07
N TYR A 235 -6.24 -22.42 8.40
CA TYR A 235 -7.47 -21.90 7.83
C TYR A 235 -7.56 -20.39 7.98
N THR A 236 -7.77 -19.68 6.89
CA THR A 236 -8.19 -18.28 6.84
C THR A 236 -9.62 -18.17 6.32
N VAL A 237 -10.46 -17.41 7.02
CA VAL A 237 -11.86 -17.20 6.62
C VAL A 237 -11.91 -16.37 5.33
N GLY A 238 -11.18 -15.26 5.31
CA GLY A 238 -11.04 -14.34 4.17
C GLY A 238 -9.97 -14.84 3.17
N SER A 239 -10.15 -16.05 2.61
CA SER A 239 -9.26 -16.51 1.54
C SER A 239 -9.46 -15.70 0.25
N ASN A 240 -8.49 -15.78 -0.68
CA ASN A 240 -8.58 -15.06 -1.95
C ASN A 240 -9.89 -15.37 -2.71
N GLU A 241 -10.30 -16.64 -2.77
CA GLU A 241 -11.52 -17.07 -3.47
C GLU A 241 -12.78 -16.49 -2.85
N PHE A 242 -12.80 -16.37 -1.50
CA PHE A 242 -13.92 -15.74 -0.81
C PHE A 242 -13.99 -14.24 -1.10
N CYS A 243 -12.89 -13.53 -0.94
CA CYS A 243 -12.84 -12.09 -1.14
C CYS A 243 -13.12 -11.69 -2.59
N VAL A 244 -12.56 -12.42 -3.56
CA VAL A 244 -12.86 -12.23 -4.99
C VAL A 244 -14.32 -12.48 -5.28
N GLY A 245 -14.87 -13.62 -4.83
CA GLY A 245 -16.27 -13.96 -5.04
C GLY A 245 -17.23 -12.90 -4.48
N TYR A 246 -16.95 -12.43 -3.26
CA TYR A 246 -17.74 -11.37 -2.63
C TYR A 246 -17.63 -10.03 -3.39
N SER A 247 -16.40 -9.59 -3.70
CA SER A 247 -16.18 -8.31 -4.38
C SER A 247 -16.78 -8.27 -5.78
N VAL A 248 -16.67 -9.36 -6.56
CA VAL A 248 -17.30 -9.47 -7.87
C VAL A 248 -18.82 -9.39 -7.75
N GLN A 249 -19.42 -10.10 -6.78
CA GLN A 249 -20.86 -10.09 -6.57
C GLN A 249 -21.40 -8.72 -6.17
N HIS A 250 -20.64 -7.98 -5.36
CA HIS A 250 -21.08 -6.70 -4.76
C HIS A 250 -20.41 -5.47 -5.38
N GLN A 251 -19.62 -5.66 -6.45
CA GLN A 251 -18.88 -4.59 -7.15
C GLN A 251 -18.03 -3.73 -6.21
N LYS A 252 -17.37 -4.40 -5.24
CA LYS A 252 -16.36 -3.79 -4.35
C LYS A 252 -14.97 -3.94 -4.96
N LEU A 253 -14.03 -3.11 -4.54
CA LEU A 253 -12.63 -3.25 -4.94
C LEU A 253 -12.01 -4.49 -4.27
N ILE A 254 -10.96 -5.01 -4.89
CA ILE A 254 -10.09 -6.02 -4.31
C ILE A 254 -8.74 -5.38 -3.96
N THR A 255 -8.25 -5.66 -2.78
CA THR A 255 -6.86 -5.38 -2.42
C THR A 255 -6.01 -6.59 -2.78
N ILE A 256 -5.03 -6.38 -3.66
CA ILE A 256 -3.97 -7.33 -3.99
C ILE A 256 -2.77 -6.98 -3.11
N ASP A 257 -2.59 -7.72 -2.02
CA ASP A 257 -1.36 -7.66 -1.24
C ASP A 257 -0.35 -8.65 -1.80
N THR A 258 0.87 -8.17 -2.07
CA THR A 258 1.93 -8.99 -2.69
C THR A 258 2.44 -10.12 -1.80
N GLY A 259 2.22 -10.01 -0.48
CA GLY A 259 2.56 -11.03 0.52
C GLY A 259 1.46 -12.06 0.79
N HIS A 260 0.22 -11.81 0.32
CA HIS A 260 -0.95 -12.63 0.65
C HIS A 260 -1.23 -13.76 -0.36
N PHE A 261 -0.20 -14.20 -1.09
CA PHE A 261 -0.28 -15.32 -2.03
C PHE A 261 0.83 -16.32 -1.78
N HIS A 262 0.66 -17.53 -2.31
CA HIS A 262 1.75 -18.50 -2.26
C HIS A 262 2.99 -17.97 -2.99
N PRO A 263 4.22 -18.20 -2.49
CA PRO A 263 5.45 -17.63 -3.08
C PRO A 263 5.72 -18.00 -4.55
N THR A 264 5.01 -18.99 -5.08
CA THR A 264 5.10 -19.38 -6.51
C THR A 264 4.05 -18.71 -7.38
N GLU A 265 3.14 -17.92 -6.81
CA GLU A 265 2.14 -17.16 -7.57
C GLU A 265 2.68 -15.79 -7.94
N SER A 266 2.29 -15.28 -9.11
CA SER A 266 2.55 -13.90 -9.53
C SER A 266 1.38 -13.01 -9.12
N ALA A 267 1.66 -11.97 -8.32
CA ALA A 267 0.67 -10.94 -8.00
C ALA A 267 0.31 -10.12 -9.26
N ALA A 268 1.25 -9.96 -10.19
CA ALA A 268 1.03 -9.27 -11.47
C ALA A 268 -0.06 -9.93 -12.32
N ASP A 269 -0.04 -11.27 -12.39
CA ASP A 269 -1.04 -12.03 -13.17
C ASP A 269 -2.49 -11.83 -12.69
N LYS A 270 -2.65 -11.40 -11.44
CA LYS A 270 -3.97 -11.14 -10.86
C LYS A 270 -4.58 -9.80 -11.31
N VAL A 271 -3.77 -8.84 -11.73
CA VAL A 271 -4.23 -7.48 -12.09
C VAL A 271 -5.19 -7.54 -13.27
N SER A 272 -4.75 -8.06 -14.42
CA SER A 272 -5.58 -8.12 -15.62
C SER A 272 -6.80 -9.02 -15.43
N SER A 273 -6.65 -10.14 -14.72
CA SER A 273 -7.76 -11.06 -14.47
C SER A 273 -8.86 -10.43 -13.60
N MET A 274 -8.48 -9.71 -12.52
CA MET A 274 -9.45 -9.08 -11.61
C MET A 274 -10.13 -7.86 -12.24
N LEU A 275 -9.40 -7.04 -13.00
CA LEU A 275 -9.93 -5.83 -13.66
C LEU A 275 -11.04 -6.10 -14.68
N LEU A 276 -11.23 -7.35 -15.10
CA LEU A 276 -12.38 -7.77 -15.93
C LEU A 276 -13.69 -7.87 -15.13
N PHE A 277 -13.63 -8.03 -13.82
CA PHE A 277 -14.79 -8.37 -13.00
C PHE A 277 -15.09 -7.34 -11.90
N VAL A 278 -14.06 -6.59 -11.45
CA VAL A 278 -14.24 -5.54 -10.43
C VAL A 278 -13.93 -4.17 -11.03
N PRO A 279 -14.52 -3.09 -10.48
CA PRO A 279 -14.32 -1.76 -11.05
C PRO A 279 -12.88 -1.26 -10.96
N GLU A 280 -12.22 -1.47 -9.83
CA GLU A 280 -10.89 -0.97 -9.52
C GLU A 280 -10.17 -1.92 -8.55
N LEU A 281 -8.86 -1.72 -8.38
CA LEU A 281 -8.03 -2.47 -7.45
C LEU A 281 -7.31 -1.53 -6.48
N MET A 282 -7.03 -2.03 -5.28
CA MET A 282 -6.04 -1.51 -4.36
C MET A 282 -4.84 -2.46 -4.36
N LEU A 283 -3.64 -1.91 -4.30
CA LEU A 283 -2.43 -2.70 -4.05
C LEU A 283 -1.91 -2.41 -2.65
N HIS A 284 -1.48 -3.46 -1.98
CA HIS A 284 -0.58 -3.41 -0.84
C HIS A 284 0.76 -4.02 -1.26
N VAL A 285 1.73 -3.17 -1.53
CA VAL A 285 3.03 -3.58 -2.07
C VAL A 285 4.03 -3.70 -0.93
N SER A 286 4.51 -4.91 -0.73
CA SER A 286 5.59 -5.27 0.19
C SER A 286 6.61 -6.15 -0.55
N ARG A 287 7.64 -6.59 0.12
CA ARG A 287 8.56 -7.61 -0.38
C ARG A 287 8.44 -8.87 0.48
N PRO A 288 7.57 -9.81 0.13
CA PRO A 288 7.48 -11.07 0.85
C PRO A 288 8.70 -11.94 0.56
N ILE A 289 9.28 -12.52 1.62
CA ILE A 289 10.39 -13.48 1.50
C ILE A 289 9.87 -14.84 1.96
N ARG A 290 9.46 -15.70 1.01
CA ARG A 290 8.88 -17.03 1.22
C ARG A 290 7.51 -17.07 1.91
N TRP A 291 7.09 -16.03 2.57
CA TRP A 291 5.81 -15.84 3.22
C TRP A 291 5.59 -14.34 3.40
N ASP A 292 4.43 -13.95 3.90
CA ASP A 292 4.07 -12.57 4.20
C ASP A 292 4.94 -12.01 5.34
N SER A 293 6.12 -11.55 4.98
CA SER A 293 7.17 -11.12 5.92
C SER A 293 7.40 -9.62 5.95
N ASP A 294 6.56 -8.87 5.27
CA ASP A 294 6.42 -7.40 5.31
C ASP A 294 7.74 -6.60 5.24
N HIS A 295 8.68 -7.09 4.41
CA HIS A 295 9.94 -6.38 4.19
C HIS A 295 9.73 -5.17 3.28
N VAL A 296 10.63 -4.20 3.43
CA VAL A 296 10.67 -3.00 2.59
C VAL A 296 10.69 -3.37 1.10
N THR A 297 9.79 -2.77 0.35
CA THR A 297 9.72 -2.91 -1.11
C THR A 297 11.03 -2.51 -1.75
N ILE A 298 11.53 -3.33 -2.66
CA ILE A 298 12.71 -3.06 -3.49
C ILE A 298 12.35 -3.19 -4.97
N MET A 299 13.24 -2.74 -5.84
CA MET A 299 13.09 -2.89 -7.28
C MET A 299 13.58 -4.27 -7.71
N ASP A 300 12.79 -5.31 -7.43
CA ASP A 300 13.00 -6.67 -7.91
C ASP A 300 12.08 -7.02 -9.08
N ASP A 301 12.27 -8.19 -9.67
CA ASP A 301 11.49 -8.61 -10.85
C ASP A 301 9.99 -8.73 -10.56
N PRO A 302 9.53 -9.34 -9.44
CA PRO A 302 8.11 -9.41 -9.13
C PRO A 302 7.45 -8.03 -8.96
N THR A 303 8.13 -7.10 -8.29
CA THR A 303 7.62 -5.73 -8.13
C THR A 303 7.55 -5.00 -9.48
N LEU A 304 8.58 -5.14 -10.31
CA LEU A 304 8.58 -4.53 -11.64
C LEU A 304 7.46 -5.12 -12.53
N GLU A 305 7.28 -6.44 -12.53
CA GLU A 305 6.24 -7.12 -13.30
C GLU A 305 4.84 -6.61 -12.91
N LEU A 306 4.59 -6.43 -11.61
CA LEU A 306 3.32 -5.88 -11.12
C LEU A 306 3.02 -4.51 -11.72
N PHE A 307 3.97 -3.58 -11.70
CA PHE A 307 3.80 -2.26 -12.28
C PHE A 307 3.72 -2.26 -13.81
N GLN A 308 4.45 -3.16 -14.46
CA GLN A 308 4.33 -3.37 -15.91
C GLN A 308 2.93 -3.84 -16.29
N GLU A 309 2.34 -4.75 -15.54
CA GLU A 309 0.99 -5.26 -15.84
C GLU A 309 -0.07 -4.14 -15.71
N ILE A 310 0.03 -3.27 -14.70
CA ILE A 310 -0.85 -2.09 -14.58
C ILE A 310 -0.79 -1.21 -15.84
N VAL A 311 0.41 -0.91 -16.30
CA VAL A 311 0.62 -0.06 -17.49
C VAL A 311 0.17 -0.79 -18.76
N ARG A 312 0.48 -2.07 -18.90
CA ARG A 312 0.07 -2.92 -20.03
C ARG A 312 -1.44 -3.05 -20.15
N CYS A 313 -2.16 -3.07 -19.00
CA CYS A 313 -3.62 -3.05 -18.96
C CYS A 313 -4.23 -1.66 -19.20
N ASN A 314 -3.41 -0.60 -19.32
CA ASN A 314 -3.88 0.79 -19.36
C ASN A 314 -4.78 1.12 -18.15
N ALA A 315 -4.38 0.69 -16.94
CA ALA A 315 -5.20 0.72 -15.73
C ALA A 315 -4.69 1.69 -14.65
N LEU A 316 -3.88 2.70 -15.00
CA LEU A 316 -3.34 3.66 -14.04
C LEU A 316 -4.41 4.44 -13.26
N ASP A 317 -5.57 4.63 -13.84
CA ASP A 317 -6.74 5.30 -13.24
C ASP A 317 -7.68 4.35 -12.47
N ARG A 318 -7.40 3.04 -12.52
CA ARG A 318 -8.20 1.98 -11.90
C ARG A 318 -7.43 1.20 -10.82
N VAL A 319 -6.17 1.52 -10.59
CA VAL A 319 -5.33 0.83 -9.61
C VAL A 319 -4.77 1.84 -8.62
N HIS A 320 -5.20 1.72 -7.36
CA HIS A 320 -4.71 2.52 -6.25
C HIS A 320 -3.49 1.84 -5.64
N ILE A 321 -2.37 2.54 -5.56
CA ILE A 321 -1.10 1.96 -5.13
C ILE A 321 -0.84 2.34 -3.69
N GLY A 322 -0.89 1.37 -2.79
CA GLY A 322 -0.46 1.48 -1.41
C GLY A 322 0.78 0.61 -1.15
N LEU A 323 1.51 0.97 -0.11
CA LEU A 323 2.60 0.16 0.44
C LEU A 323 2.13 -0.46 1.74
N ASP A 324 2.60 -1.69 1.99
CA ASP A 324 2.29 -2.41 3.23
C ASP A 324 3.50 -3.21 3.69
N TYR A 325 4.36 -2.56 4.47
CA TYR A 325 5.47 -3.19 5.15
C TYR A 325 5.74 -2.48 6.49
N PHE A 326 6.36 -3.18 7.43
CA PHE A 326 6.76 -2.63 8.73
C PHE A 326 8.06 -3.28 9.21
N ASP A 327 9.14 -2.82 8.60
CA ASP A 327 10.49 -3.35 8.85
C ASP A 327 11.15 -2.57 9.99
N ALA A 328 11.21 -3.17 11.17
CA ALA A 328 11.87 -2.60 12.35
C ALA A 328 13.34 -3.00 12.48
N SER A 329 13.95 -3.58 11.46
CA SER A 329 15.36 -3.99 11.47
C SER A 329 16.31 -2.90 10.98
N ILE A 330 15.78 -1.84 10.37
CA ILE A 330 16.54 -0.74 9.80
C ILE A 330 15.93 0.62 10.19
N ASN A 331 16.64 1.71 9.85
CA ASN A 331 16.13 3.07 10.01
C ASN A 331 14.77 3.24 9.32
N ARG A 332 13.74 3.68 10.05
CA ARG A 332 12.36 3.75 9.57
C ARG A 332 12.13 4.79 8.48
N ILE A 333 12.84 5.93 8.55
CA ILE A 333 12.81 6.96 7.50
C ILE A 333 13.44 6.40 6.23
N GLY A 334 14.58 5.71 6.37
CA GLY A 334 15.23 5.00 5.27
C GLY A 334 14.30 3.96 4.62
N ALA A 335 13.57 3.19 5.43
CA ALA A 335 12.60 2.21 4.94
C ALA A 335 11.50 2.86 4.07
N TYR A 336 10.89 3.96 4.55
CA TYR A 336 9.92 4.72 3.77
C TYR A 336 10.49 5.20 2.43
N VAL A 337 11.67 5.84 2.47
CA VAL A 337 12.28 6.43 1.28
C VAL A 337 12.66 5.36 0.26
N ILE A 338 13.31 4.28 0.72
CA ILE A 338 13.72 3.17 -0.15
C ILE A 338 12.50 2.53 -0.79
N GLY A 339 11.50 2.12 0.00
CA GLY A 339 10.34 1.40 -0.51
C GLY A 339 9.48 2.23 -1.46
N THR A 340 9.20 3.49 -1.11
CA THR A 340 8.39 4.35 -1.98
C THR A 340 9.11 4.69 -3.27
N ARG A 341 10.41 5.03 -3.21
CA ARG A 341 11.21 5.28 -4.42
C ARG A 341 11.40 4.02 -5.27
N ALA A 342 11.47 2.83 -4.66
CA ALA A 342 11.53 1.58 -5.41
C ALA A 342 10.24 1.35 -6.21
N ALA A 343 9.08 1.53 -5.60
CA ALA A 343 7.79 1.45 -6.28
C ALA A 343 7.68 2.47 -7.43
N GLN A 344 8.08 3.72 -7.19
CA GLN A 344 8.10 4.77 -8.22
C GLN A 344 9.06 4.45 -9.38
N LYS A 345 10.24 3.88 -9.09
CA LYS A 345 11.19 3.45 -10.12
C LYS A 345 10.65 2.28 -10.95
N CYS A 346 9.95 1.34 -10.33
CA CYS A 346 9.26 0.27 -11.04
C CYS A 346 8.17 0.83 -11.96
N MET A 347 7.37 1.78 -11.47
CA MET A 347 6.36 2.47 -12.28
C MET A 347 7.00 3.24 -13.45
N LEU A 348 8.08 3.99 -13.20
CA LEU A 348 8.81 4.68 -14.26
C LEU A 348 9.29 3.70 -15.34
N ARG A 349 9.89 2.59 -14.95
CA ARG A 349 10.37 1.57 -15.91
C ARG A 349 9.22 0.94 -16.69
N ALA A 350 8.07 0.72 -16.05
CA ALA A 350 6.87 0.24 -16.70
C ALA A 350 6.34 1.24 -17.75
N LEU A 351 6.30 2.52 -17.40
CA LEU A 351 5.88 3.58 -18.31
C LEU A 351 6.85 3.82 -19.48
N LEU A 352 8.13 3.55 -19.28
CA LEU A 352 9.17 3.65 -20.31
C LEU A 352 9.24 2.42 -21.23
N GLU A 353 8.43 1.39 -20.99
CA GLU A 353 8.40 0.20 -21.82
C GLU A 353 7.92 0.56 -23.24
N PRO A 354 8.60 0.08 -24.33
CA PRO A 354 8.20 0.38 -25.71
C PRO A 354 6.99 -0.47 -26.13
N LEU A 355 5.85 -0.27 -25.44
CA LEU A 355 4.66 -1.12 -25.55
C LEU A 355 4.09 -1.23 -26.95
N ALA A 356 4.10 -0.15 -27.73
CA ALA A 356 3.58 -0.18 -29.10
C ALA A 356 4.34 -1.21 -29.95
N LYS A 357 5.67 -1.19 -29.85
CA LYS A 357 6.54 -2.13 -30.58
C LYS A 357 6.44 -3.56 -30.07
N LEU A 358 6.35 -3.74 -28.76
CA LEU A 358 6.18 -5.06 -28.15
C LEU A 358 4.86 -5.71 -28.58
N ARG A 359 3.76 -4.94 -28.61
CA ARG A 359 2.44 -5.40 -29.09
C ARG A 359 2.45 -5.72 -30.59
N GLU A 360 3.17 -4.94 -31.39
CA GLU A 360 3.35 -5.23 -32.82
C GLU A 360 4.02 -6.60 -33.02
N TYR A 361 5.13 -6.87 -32.32
CA TYR A 361 5.81 -8.15 -32.36
C TYR A 361 4.93 -9.32 -31.86
N GLU A 362 4.17 -9.09 -30.81
CA GLU A 362 3.26 -10.08 -30.27
C GLU A 362 2.16 -10.45 -31.25
N ALA A 363 1.48 -9.46 -31.82
CA ALA A 363 0.43 -9.65 -32.82
C ALA A 363 0.93 -10.35 -34.10
N ALA A 364 2.19 -10.11 -34.47
CA ALA A 364 2.84 -10.75 -35.62
C ALA A 364 3.42 -12.15 -35.30
N GLY A 365 3.30 -12.65 -34.07
CA GLY A 365 3.89 -13.94 -33.66
C GLY A 365 5.42 -13.92 -33.60
N GLN A 366 6.04 -12.76 -33.53
CA GLN A 366 7.49 -12.53 -33.54
C GLN A 366 8.09 -12.66 -32.12
N GLY A 367 8.00 -13.86 -31.54
CA GLY A 367 8.38 -14.10 -30.15
C GLY A 367 9.85 -13.81 -29.84
N PHE A 368 10.76 -14.15 -30.77
CA PHE A 368 12.19 -13.84 -30.62
C PHE A 368 12.44 -12.34 -30.54
N GLN A 369 11.87 -11.57 -31.46
CA GLN A 369 12.05 -10.11 -31.53
C GLN A 369 11.46 -9.43 -30.28
N ARG A 370 10.28 -9.89 -29.83
CA ARG A 370 9.65 -9.40 -28.59
C ARG A 370 10.55 -9.64 -27.37
N LEU A 371 11.04 -10.88 -27.20
CA LEU A 371 11.91 -11.20 -26.07
C LEU A 371 13.22 -10.41 -26.10
N ALA A 372 13.85 -10.30 -27.28
CA ALA A 372 15.07 -9.51 -27.45
C ALA A 372 14.85 -8.03 -27.05
N LEU A 373 13.74 -7.41 -27.50
CA LEU A 373 13.43 -6.04 -27.15
C LEU A 373 13.15 -5.88 -25.64
N LEU A 374 12.48 -6.83 -24.99
CA LEU A 374 12.26 -6.83 -23.54
C LEU A 374 13.59 -6.86 -22.77
N GLU A 375 14.55 -7.69 -23.20
CA GLU A 375 15.87 -7.77 -22.56
C GLU A 375 16.70 -6.49 -22.80
N GLU A 376 16.75 -5.98 -24.04
CA GLU A 376 17.47 -4.74 -24.34
C GLU A 376 16.88 -3.52 -23.64
N ALA A 377 15.55 -3.48 -23.44
CA ALA A 377 14.89 -2.41 -22.70
C ALA A 377 15.35 -2.32 -21.24
N LYS A 378 15.80 -3.42 -20.62
CA LYS A 378 16.34 -3.41 -19.26
C LYS A 378 17.62 -2.58 -19.13
N ALA A 379 18.40 -2.49 -20.21
CA ALA A 379 19.67 -1.76 -20.29
C ALA A 379 19.52 -0.31 -20.77
N LEU A 380 18.33 0.15 -21.06
CA LEU A 380 18.08 1.56 -21.41
C LEU A 380 18.33 2.47 -20.20
N PRO A 381 18.74 3.73 -20.41
CA PRO A 381 19.15 4.64 -19.34
C PRO A 381 17.96 5.24 -18.58
N TRP A 382 17.06 4.41 -18.04
CA TRP A 382 15.91 4.83 -17.24
C TRP A 382 16.30 5.59 -15.97
N ASN A 383 17.48 5.28 -15.41
CA ASN A 383 18.03 5.98 -14.25
C ASN A 383 18.29 7.46 -14.53
N ALA A 384 18.69 7.82 -15.73
CA ALA A 384 18.86 9.23 -16.12
C ALA A 384 17.53 9.99 -16.14
N VAL A 385 16.44 9.30 -16.52
CA VAL A 385 15.07 9.85 -16.45
C VAL A 385 14.63 9.99 -14.98
N TRP A 386 14.95 9.01 -14.14
CA TRP A 386 14.69 9.06 -12.71
C TRP A 386 15.41 10.23 -12.03
N ASP A 387 16.70 10.42 -12.34
CA ASP A 387 17.49 11.51 -11.75
C ASP A 387 16.93 12.88 -12.15
N MET A 388 16.52 13.03 -13.41
CA MET A 388 15.85 14.24 -13.87
C MET A 388 14.48 14.44 -13.20
N PHE A 389 13.72 13.37 -12.96
CA PHE A 389 12.45 13.44 -12.26
C PHE A 389 12.64 13.89 -10.79
N CYS A 390 13.68 13.37 -10.10
CA CYS A 390 14.04 13.84 -8.77
C CYS A 390 14.45 15.32 -8.78
N LEU A 391 15.29 15.74 -9.74
CA LEU A 391 15.72 17.14 -9.87
C LEU A 391 14.53 18.08 -10.08
N LYS A 392 13.62 17.76 -11.00
CA LYS A 392 12.41 18.54 -11.27
C LYS A 392 11.45 18.63 -10.08
N ASN A 393 11.49 17.65 -9.17
CA ASN A 393 10.70 17.65 -7.94
C ASN A 393 11.44 18.22 -6.71
N ASN A 394 12.66 18.75 -6.89
CA ASN A 394 13.49 19.32 -5.84
C ASN A 394 13.77 18.34 -4.68
N VAL A 395 13.98 17.06 -5.00
CA VAL A 395 14.35 16.03 -4.03
C VAL A 395 15.77 15.52 -4.31
N PRO A 396 16.48 14.94 -3.30
CA PRO A 396 17.82 14.43 -3.49
C PRO A 396 17.94 13.43 -4.63
N VAL A 397 19.00 13.55 -5.42
CA VAL A 397 19.32 12.66 -6.54
C VAL A 397 20.29 11.58 -6.08
N GLY A 398 20.14 10.36 -6.58
CA GLY A 398 21.00 9.23 -6.22
C GLY A 398 20.91 8.89 -4.73
N GLU A 399 22.05 8.84 -4.06
CA GLU A 399 22.24 8.46 -2.66
C GLU A 399 22.27 9.67 -1.68
N GLU A 400 22.11 10.88 -2.17
CA GLU A 400 22.25 12.12 -1.37
C GLU A 400 21.30 12.14 -0.15
N PHE A 401 20.17 11.44 -0.21
CA PHE A 401 19.24 11.33 0.93
C PHE A 401 19.82 10.53 2.12
N ILE A 402 20.84 9.70 1.93
CA ILE A 402 21.44 8.85 3.00
C ILE A 402 22.00 9.73 4.10
N ALA A 403 22.89 10.65 3.77
CA ALA A 403 23.49 11.55 4.75
C ALA A 403 22.47 12.43 5.47
N GLU A 404 21.41 12.83 4.77
CA GLU A 404 20.32 13.61 5.36
C GLU A 404 19.48 12.79 6.35
N ILE A 405 19.27 11.49 6.08
CA ILE A 405 18.57 10.58 6.99
C ILE A 405 19.46 10.30 8.22
N GLU A 406 20.74 10.04 8.03
CA GLU A 406 21.72 9.86 9.14
C GLU A 406 21.75 11.10 10.06
N LYS A 407 21.72 12.28 9.48
CA LYS A 407 21.63 13.53 10.25
C LYS A 407 20.31 13.62 11.04
N TYR A 408 19.18 13.31 10.42
CA TYR A 408 17.87 13.29 11.10
C TYR A 408 17.85 12.26 12.23
N GLU A 409 18.45 11.10 12.01
CA GLU A 409 18.60 10.09 13.05
C GLU A 409 19.41 10.63 14.25
N ALA A 410 20.57 11.20 14.01
CA ALA A 410 21.42 11.76 15.06
C ALA A 410 20.75 12.92 15.83
N GLU A 411 20.01 13.78 15.13
CA GLU A 411 19.40 14.98 15.69
C GLU A 411 18.04 14.73 16.35
N VAL A 412 17.26 13.73 15.88
CA VAL A 412 15.86 13.53 16.26
C VAL A 412 15.58 12.13 16.77
N THR A 413 15.66 11.09 15.91
CA THR A 413 15.13 9.77 16.27
C THR A 413 15.97 9.04 17.31
N SER A 414 17.29 9.24 17.33
CA SER A 414 18.18 8.66 18.36
C SER A 414 17.90 9.19 19.78
N LYS A 415 17.18 10.30 19.92
CA LYS A 415 16.80 10.88 21.22
C LYS A 415 15.50 10.33 21.77
N ARG A 416 14.85 9.45 21.02
CA ARG A 416 13.63 8.74 21.43
C ARG A 416 13.99 7.44 22.14
N ASN A 417 14.12 7.49 23.43
CA ASN A 417 14.40 6.31 24.27
C ASN A 417 13.11 5.76 24.89
#